data_82986aef628434ce98251264ff01219c
#
_entry.id   82986aef628434ce98251264ff01219c
#
_cell.length_a   1.000
_cell.length_b   1.000
_cell.length_c   1.000
_cell.angle_alpha   90.00
_cell.angle_beta   90.00
_cell.angle_gamma   90.00
#
_symmetry.space_group_name_H-M   'P 1'
#
loop_
_entity.id
_entity.type
_entity.pdbx_description
1 polymer ?
#
loop_
_entity_poly.entity_id
_entity_poly.type
_entity_poly.pdbx_seq_one_letter_code
_entity_poly.pdbx_strand_id
1 'polypeptide(L)'
;MKTTTLFLAVCFCLVALGCRQDKIDTKAELEKLMQVSRDWSAAASKPDLQKILDYWEDDAVVISAGEPDKKGKEAIKQMVEGSLNNPNFKISWEPISGEISQSGDMGYLLENSKITVSDSSGTEQIMNFKRVTIWKKQKDGSWKNIVDVMSPTTLK
;
A
#
# COMPACT_ATOMS: atom_id res chain seq x y z
N MET A 1 17.37 -60.91 49.46
CA MET A 1 17.95 -59.90 48.60
C MET A 1 16.81 -59.36 47.71
N LYS A 2 16.27 -58.19 48.05
CA LYS A 2 15.14 -57.55 47.32
C LYS A 2 15.70 -56.36 46.60
N THR A 3 15.78 -56.42 45.29
CA THR A 3 16.18 -55.31 44.42
C THR A 3 14.97 -54.38 44.16
N THR A 4 15.04 -53.21 44.73
CA THR A 4 14.03 -52.16 44.56
C THR A 4 14.34 -51.36 43.25
N THR A 5 13.53 -51.56 42.25
CA THR A 5 13.65 -50.84 40.99
C THR A 5 13.00 -49.46 41.17
N LEU A 6 13.79 -48.42 41.18
CA LEU A 6 13.35 -47.03 41.23
C LEU A 6 12.91 -46.57 39.83
N PHE A 7 11.60 -46.47 39.61
CA PHE A 7 11.02 -45.86 38.39
C PHE A 7 11.15 -44.35 38.51
N LEU A 8 12.08 -43.79 37.75
CA LEU A 8 12.22 -42.34 37.56
C LEU A 8 11.18 -41.88 36.53
N ALA A 9 10.03 -41.39 37.00
CA ALA A 9 9.04 -40.75 36.15
C ALA A 9 9.57 -39.39 35.73
N VAL A 10 10.16 -39.30 34.54
CA VAL A 10 10.49 -38.02 33.90
C VAL A 10 9.19 -37.38 33.40
N CYS A 11 8.68 -36.46 34.22
CA CYS A 11 7.55 -35.62 33.83
C CYS A 11 8.04 -34.63 32.79
N PHE A 12 7.83 -34.95 31.52
CA PHE A 12 8.10 -34.06 30.37
C PHE A 12 7.02 -32.97 30.34
N CYS A 13 7.23 -31.91 31.13
CA CYS A 13 6.42 -30.70 31.02
C CYS A 13 6.70 -30.05 29.64
N LEU A 14 5.92 -30.44 28.64
CA LEU A 14 5.76 -29.66 27.43
C LEU A 14 5.16 -28.31 27.82
N VAL A 15 6.02 -27.36 28.10
CA VAL A 15 5.67 -25.94 28.12
C VAL A 15 5.28 -25.60 26.70
N ALA A 16 3.99 -25.70 26.36
CA ALA A 16 3.43 -25.10 25.21
C ALA A 16 3.57 -23.57 25.37
N LEU A 17 4.71 -23.05 24.97
CA LEU A 17 4.86 -21.62 24.65
C LEU A 17 3.92 -21.34 23.50
N GLY A 18 2.64 -21.23 23.81
CA GLY A 18 1.66 -20.65 22.88
C GLY A 18 2.17 -19.25 22.59
N CYS A 19 2.72 -19.04 21.42
CA CYS A 19 2.91 -17.71 20.87
C CYS A 19 1.55 -17.03 20.94
N ARG A 20 1.31 -16.26 21.99
CA ARG A 20 0.20 -15.33 22.07
C ARG A 20 0.54 -14.26 21.05
N GLN A 21 0.14 -14.49 19.82
CA GLN A 21 0.17 -13.44 18.81
C GLN A 21 -0.83 -12.39 19.29
N ASP A 22 -0.33 -11.27 19.79
CA ASP A 22 -1.17 -10.17 20.20
C ASP A 22 -2.10 -9.84 19.04
N LYS A 23 -3.42 -9.85 19.33
CA LYS A 23 -4.43 -9.62 18.33
C LYS A 23 -4.24 -8.21 17.78
N ILE A 24 -3.90 -8.11 16.52
CA ILE A 24 -3.67 -6.83 15.85
C ILE A 24 -4.99 -6.06 15.81
N ASP A 25 -4.96 -4.80 16.20
CA ASP A 25 -6.07 -3.88 16.00
C ASP A 25 -6.09 -3.45 14.51
N THR A 26 -6.76 -4.25 13.69
CA THR A 26 -6.87 -4.01 12.25
C THR A 26 -7.56 -2.69 11.92
N LYS A 27 -8.45 -2.20 12.81
CA LYS A 27 -9.09 -0.89 12.62
C LYS A 27 -8.10 0.25 12.81
N ALA A 28 -7.31 0.21 13.87
CA ALA A 28 -6.26 1.21 14.10
C ALA A 28 -5.19 1.16 13.00
N GLU A 29 -4.84 -0.03 12.51
CA GLU A 29 -3.90 -0.17 11.38
C GLU A 29 -4.49 0.34 10.06
N LEU A 30 -5.79 0.18 9.81
CA LEU A 30 -6.45 0.76 8.65
C LEU A 30 -6.40 2.29 8.66
N GLU A 31 -6.67 2.92 9.79
CA GLU A 31 -6.58 4.38 9.90
C GLU A 31 -5.16 4.89 9.62
N LYS A 32 -4.13 4.17 10.11
CA LYS A 32 -2.73 4.48 9.78
C LYS A 32 -2.45 4.35 8.29
N LEU A 33 -2.92 3.26 7.65
CA LEU A 33 -2.72 3.06 6.22
C LEU A 33 -3.43 4.14 5.39
N MET A 34 -4.66 4.52 5.76
CA MET A 34 -5.37 5.62 5.12
C MET A 34 -4.60 6.94 5.26
N GLN A 35 -3.98 7.21 6.41
CA GLN A 35 -3.15 8.39 6.60
C GLN A 35 -1.89 8.34 5.72
N VAL A 36 -1.22 7.18 5.63
CA VAL A 36 -0.07 6.98 4.72
C VAL A 36 -0.45 7.30 3.26
N SER A 37 -1.64 6.88 2.81
CA SER A 37 -2.12 7.19 1.47
C SER A 37 -2.39 8.69 1.27
N ARG A 38 -2.95 9.39 2.26
CA ARG A 38 -3.12 10.85 2.21
C ARG A 38 -1.76 11.57 2.14
N ASP A 39 -0.80 11.13 2.94
CA ASP A 39 0.56 11.71 2.94
C ASP A 39 1.25 11.51 1.58
N TRP A 40 1.02 10.35 0.95
CA TRP A 40 1.49 10.08 -0.40
C TRP A 40 0.80 10.99 -1.44
N SER A 41 -0.53 11.16 -1.37
CA SER A 41 -1.26 12.10 -2.23
C SER A 41 -0.72 13.54 -2.09
N ALA A 42 -0.41 13.95 -0.86
CA ALA A 42 0.22 15.25 -0.60
C ALA A 42 1.65 15.35 -1.14
N ALA A 43 2.43 14.25 -1.09
CA ALA A 43 3.77 14.19 -1.69
C ALA A 43 3.70 14.30 -3.22
N ALA A 44 2.74 13.61 -3.86
CA ALA A 44 2.54 13.65 -5.31
C ALA A 44 2.17 15.03 -5.86
N SER A 45 1.72 15.95 -5.02
CA SER A 45 1.46 17.35 -5.39
C SER A 45 2.73 18.22 -5.39
N LYS A 46 3.89 17.65 -5.05
CA LYS A 46 5.19 18.37 -4.95
C LYS A 46 6.21 17.73 -5.89
N PRO A 47 7.16 18.50 -6.45
CA PRO A 47 8.17 17.96 -7.37
C PRO A 47 9.31 17.25 -6.62
N ASP A 48 8.98 16.28 -5.77
CA ASP A 48 9.94 15.47 -5.00
C ASP A 48 9.82 14.01 -5.43
N LEU A 49 10.54 13.67 -6.49
CA LEU A 49 10.53 12.33 -7.08
C LEU A 49 10.85 11.24 -6.04
N GLN A 50 11.91 11.43 -5.25
CA GLN A 50 12.35 10.42 -4.29
C GLN A 50 11.27 10.17 -3.25
N LYS A 51 10.68 11.23 -2.71
CA LYS A 51 9.62 11.12 -1.71
C LYS A 51 8.38 10.41 -2.25
N ILE A 52 8.04 10.62 -3.53
CA ILE A 52 6.91 9.92 -4.18
C ILE A 52 7.26 8.43 -4.34
N LEU A 53 8.48 8.12 -4.77
CA LEU A 53 8.93 6.74 -4.99
C LEU A 53 9.12 5.94 -3.70
N ASP A 54 9.32 6.60 -2.58
CA ASP A 54 9.48 5.94 -1.27
C ASP A 54 8.24 5.19 -0.80
N TYR A 55 7.07 5.48 -1.37
CA TYR A 55 5.84 4.74 -1.07
C TYR A 55 5.70 3.42 -1.85
N TRP A 56 6.55 3.18 -2.85
CA TRP A 56 6.48 1.98 -3.68
C TRP A 56 7.44 0.89 -3.20
N GLU A 57 7.00 -0.37 -3.32
CA GLU A 57 7.88 -1.54 -3.25
C GLU A 57 8.70 -1.63 -4.55
N ASP A 58 9.87 -2.28 -4.49
CA ASP A 58 10.77 -2.36 -5.64
C ASP A 58 10.18 -3.14 -6.83
N ASP A 59 9.30 -4.11 -6.57
CA ASP A 59 8.61 -4.95 -7.55
C ASP A 59 7.13 -4.56 -7.76
N ALA A 60 6.73 -3.38 -7.31
CA ALA A 60 5.36 -2.90 -7.42
C ALA A 60 4.86 -2.84 -8.87
N VAL A 61 3.53 -2.91 -9.03
CA VAL A 61 2.87 -2.88 -10.33
C VAL A 61 1.80 -1.79 -10.37
N VAL A 62 1.82 -0.98 -11.43
CA VAL A 62 0.76 0.00 -11.74
C VAL A 62 -0.01 -0.49 -12.95
N ILE A 63 -1.31 -0.56 -12.82
CA ILE A 63 -2.26 -1.00 -13.85
C ILE A 63 -3.22 0.15 -14.14
N SER A 64 -3.24 0.63 -15.37
CA SER A 64 -4.14 1.66 -15.83
C SER A 64 -4.87 1.21 -17.09
N ALA A 65 -6.18 1.48 -17.16
CA ALA A 65 -6.97 1.07 -18.32
C ALA A 65 -6.43 1.70 -19.62
N GLY A 66 -6.16 0.83 -20.61
CA GLY A 66 -5.67 1.27 -21.93
C GLY A 66 -4.16 1.50 -22.03
N GLU A 67 -3.42 1.33 -20.93
CA GLU A 67 -1.97 1.48 -20.87
C GLU A 67 -1.28 0.14 -20.55
N PRO A 68 -0.05 -0.07 -21.04
CA PRO A 68 0.77 -1.21 -20.58
C PRO A 68 1.07 -1.10 -19.07
N ASP A 69 1.05 -2.25 -18.38
CA ASP A 69 1.43 -2.31 -16.96
C ASP A 69 2.83 -1.74 -16.75
N LYS A 70 3.00 -0.93 -15.70
CA LYS A 70 4.31 -0.48 -15.25
C LYS A 70 4.77 -1.40 -14.12
N LYS A 71 5.82 -2.19 -14.36
CA LYS A 71 6.32 -3.20 -13.41
C LYS A 71 7.70 -2.83 -12.90
N GLY A 72 7.82 -2.81 -11.58
CA GLY A 72 9.06 -2.50 -10.89
C GLY A 72 9.38 -1.01 -10.80
N LYS A 73 10.26 -0.70 -9.87
CA LYS A 73 10.57 0.68 -9.47
C LYS A 73 11.07 1.57 -10.61
N GLU A 74 11.84 1.01 -11.56
CA GLU A 74 12.36 1.80 -12.68
C GLU A 74 11.25 2.25 -13.64
N ALA A 75 10.32 1.36 -14.01
CA ALA A 75 9.20 1.71 -14.86
C ALA A 75 8.25 2.72 -14.17
N ILE A 76 8.04 2.56 -12.85
CA ILE A 76 7.26 3.49 -12.04
C ILE A 76 7.96 4.85 -11.95
N LYS A 77 9.28 4.85 -11.76
CA LYS A 77 10.09 6.09 -11.75
C LYS A 77 9.91 6.88 -13.05
N GLN A 78 10.05 6.23 -14.20
CA GLN A 78 9.84 6.87 -15.51
C GLN A 78 8.44 7.48 -15.64
N MET A 79 7.41 6.77 -15.16
CA MET A 79 6.04 7.28 -15.13
C MET A 79 5.92 8.53 -14.26
N VAL A 80 6.47 8.52 -13.05
CA VAL A 80 6.44 9.65 -12.11
C VAL A 80 7.22 10.83 -12.67
N GLU A 81 8.42 10.61 -13.21
CA GLU A 81 9.24 11.65 -13.87
C GLU A 81 8.47 12.31 -15.03
N GLY A 82 7.80 11.50 -15.86
CA GLY A 82 6.95 12.02 -16.95
C GLY A 82 5.83 12.92 -16.44
N SER A 83 5.21 12.54 -15.31
CA SER A 83 4.17 13.35 -14.66
C SER A 83 4.73 14.66 -14.08
N LEU A 84 5.88 14.60 -13.39
CA LEU A 84 6.53 15.78 -12.80
C LEU A 84 7.06 16.76 -13.84
N ASN A 85 7.49 16.27 -15.00
CA ASN A 85 7.96 17.09 -16.12
C ASN A 85 6.82 17.79 -16.89
N ASN A 86 5.57 17.44 -16.63
CA ASN A 86 4.41 18.09 -17.20
C ASN A 86 3.82 19.13 -16.22
N PRO A 87 4.08 20.43 -16.39
CA PRO A 87 3.58 21.47 -15.48
C PRO A 87 2.06 21.57 -15.44
N ASN A 88 1.39 21.01 -16.47
CA ASN A 88 -0.06 21.02 -16.58
C ASN A 88 -0.71 19.77 -15.96
N PHE A 89 0.09 18.83 -15.43
CA PHE A 89 -0.40 17.61 -14.80
C PHE A 89 -0.52 17.80 -13.29
N LYS A 90 -1.70 17.47 -12.76
CA LYS A 90 -1.94 17.40 -11.32
C LYS A 90 -2.67 16.11 -11.01
N ILE A 91 -2.27 15.42 -9.95
CA ILE A 91 -2.94 14.23 -9.45
C ILE A 91 -3.20 14.36 -7.97
N SER A 92 -4.34 13.88 -7.52
CA SER A 92 -4.68 13.78 -6.11
C SER A 92 -5.61 12.59 -5.87
N TRP A 93 -5.62 12.07 -4.68
CA TRP A 93 -6.56 11.00 -4.28
C TRP A 93 -6.89 11.08 -2.80
N GLU A 94 -8.02 10.46 -2.46
CA GLU A 94 -8.51 10.34 -1.09
C GLU A 94 -8.96 8.90 -0.85
N PRO A 95 -8.42 8.21 0.16
CA PRO A 95 -8.89 6.89 0.57
C PRO A 95 -10.30 6.99 1.17
N ILE A 96 -11.18 6.10 0.74
CA ILE A 96 -12.60 6.07 1.16
C ILE A 96 -12.86 4.94 2.14
N SER A 97 -12.26 3.77 1.89
CA SER A 97 -12.39 2.58 2.73
C SER A 97 -11.25 1.61 2.42
N GLY A 98 -11.16 0.56 3.20
CA GLY A 98 -10.17 -0.51 3.01
C GLY A 98 -10.28 -1.55 4.10
N GLU A 99 -9.37 -2.52 4.06
CA GLU A 99 -9.24 -3.54 5.09
C GLU A 99 -7.76 -3.91 5.30
N ILE A 100 -7.47 -4.37 6.50
CA ILE A 100 -6.17 -4.93 6.88
C ILE A 100 -6.34 -6.43 7.13
N SER A 101 -5.39 -7.24 6.66
CA SER A 101 -5.31 -8.67 6.95
C SER A 101 -5.30 -8.94 8.45
N GLN A 102 -5.78 -10.09 8.89
CA GLN A 102 -5.75 -10.47 10.31
C GLN A 102 -4.32 -10.56 10.87
N SER A 103 -3.33 -10.83 9.99
CA SER A 103 -1.90 -10.81 10.31
C SER A 103 -1.31 -9.40 10.41
N GLY A 104 -2.03 -8.37 9.92
CA GLY A 104 -1.61 -6.98 9.96
C GLY A 104 -0.47 -6.61 9.01
N ASP A 105 -0.11 -7.49 8.11
CA ASP A 105 1.04 -7.36 7.19
C ASP A 105 0.65 -6.91 5.78
N MET A 106 -0.65 -7.00 5.44
CA MET A 106 -1.20 -6.55 4.17
C MET A 106 -2.49 -5.78 4.38
N GLY A 107 -2.79 -4.89 3.45
CA GLY A 107 -4.06 -4.18 3.38
C GLY A 107 -4.36 -3.69 1.98
N TYR A 108 -5.62 -3.30 1.76
CA TYR A 108 -6.00 -2.61 0.55
C TYR A 108 -6.80 -1.35 0.89
N LEU A 109 -6.76 -0.38 -0.02
CA LEU A 109 -7.61 0.81 0.03
C LEU A 109 -8.43 0.93 -1.25
N LEU A 110 -9.66 1.39 -1.09
CA LEU A 110 -10.52 1.92 -2.16
C LEU A 110 -10.44 3.43 -2.11
N GLU A 111 -10.10 4.07 -3.21
CA GLU A 111 -9.81 5.49 -3.26
C GLU A 111 -10.55 6.17 -4.43
N ASN A 112 -10.87 7.44 -4.27
CA ASN A 112 -11.24 8.31 -5.37
C ASN A 112 -10.01 9.10 -5.79
N SER A 113 -9.69 9.08 -7.07
CA SER A 113 -8.56 9.81 -7.63
C SER A 113 -9.02 10.78 -8.71
N LYS A 114 -8.32 11.90 -8.80
CA LYS A 114 -8.56 12.95 -9.78
C LYS A 114 -7.24 13.30 -10.47
N ILE A 115 -7.26 13.31 -11.79
CA ILE A 115 -6.20 13.86 -12.64
C ILE A 115 -6.73 15.11 -13.32
N THR A 116 -5.96 16.18 -13.27
CA THR A 116 -6.22 17.41 -14.02
C THR A 116 -5.07 17.64 -14.98
N VAL A 117 -5.39 17.87 -16.24
CA VAL A 117 -4.43 18.24 -17.29
C VAL A 117 -4.94 19.51 -17.97
N SER A 118 -4.08 20.51 -18.13
CA SER A 118 -4.43 21.72 -18.89
C SER A 118 -3.87 21.63 -20.30
N ASP A 119 -4.68 22.02 -21.30
CA ASP A 119 -4.22 22.14 -22.67
C ASP A 119 -3.40 23.42 -22.89
N SER A 120 -2.94 23.64 -24.12
CA SER A 120 -2.15 24.81 -24.50
C SER A 120 -2.91 26.14 -24.39
N SER A 121 -4.25 26.10 -24.33
CA SER A 121 -5.10 27.28 -24.12
C SER A 121 -5.32 27.57 -22.61
N GLY A 122 -4.86 26.70 -21.73
CA GLY A 122 -5.10 26.77 -20.29
C GLY A 122 -6.43 26.17 -19.85
N THR A 123 -7.18 25.50 -20.78
CA THR A 123 -8.43 24.83 -20.43
C THR A 123 -8.13 23.55 -19.64
N GLU A 124 -8.64 23.46 -18.42
CA GLU A 124 -8.47 22.27 -17.57
C GLU A 124 -9.43 21.15 -17.97
N GLN A 125 -8.86 19.95 -18.15
CA GLN A 125 -9.62 18.71 -18.29
C GLN A 125 -9.47 17.90 -17.00
N ILE A 126 -10.58 17.57 -16.38
CA ILE A 126 -10.62 16.81 -15.13
C ILE A 126 -11.11 15.40 -15.43
N MET A 127 -10.30 14.42 -15.05
CA MET A 127 -10.62 13.00 -15.15
C MET A 127 -10.71 12.40 -13.75
N ASN A 128 -11.80 11.69 -13.48
CA ASN A 128 -12.01 11.02 -12.20
C ASN A 128 -11.83 9.52 -12.35
N PHE A 129 -11.26 8.89 -11.32
CA PHE A 129 -10.95 7.46 -11.32
C PHE A 129 -11.39 6.83 -10.00
N LYS A 130 -11.77 5.55 -10.06
CA LYS A 130 -11.73 4.65 -8.92
C LYS A 130 -10.35 4.02 -8.89
N ARG A 131 -9.76 3.96 -7.72
CA ARG A 131 -8.43 3.41 -7.50
C ARG A 131 -8.48 2.34 -6.43
N VAL A 132 -7.77 1.24 -6.66
CA VAL A 132 -7.52 0.20 -5.67
C VAL A 132 -6.03 0.11 -5.46
N THR A 133 -5.58 0.29 -4.23
CA THR A 133 -4.18 0.13 -3.87
C THR A 133 -4.02 -1.02 -2.89
N ILE A 134 -3.03 -1.87 -3.12
CA ILE A 134 -2.65 -2.97 -2.23
C ILE A 134 -1.32 -2.63 -1.59
N TRP A 135 -1.24 -2.81 -0.28
CA TRP A 135 -0.13 -2.40 0.54
C TRP A 135 0.43 -3.55 1.36
N LYS A 136 1.74 -3.53 1.55
CA LYS A 136 2.48 -4.49 2.37
C LYS A 136 3.23 -3.75 3.47
N LYS A 137 3.07 -4.24 4.69
CA LYS A 137 3.78 -3.69 5.85
C LYS A 137 5.21 -4.23 5.88
N GLN A 138 6.15 -3.33 6.04
CA GLN A 138 7.56 -3.64 6.11
C GLN A 138 7.97 -4.03 7.53
N LYS A 139 9.17 -4.58 7.69
CA LYS A 139 9.72 -4.98 9.00
C LYS A 139 9.91 -3.80 9.96
N ASP A 140 10.13 -2.60 9.43
CA ASP A 140 10.24 -1.35 10.18
C ASP A 140 8.89 -0.72 10.53
N GLY A 141 7.79 -1.36 10.13
CA GLY A 141 6.42 -0.91 10.35
C GLY A 141 5.88 0.07 9.30
N SER A 142 6.68 0.51 8.34
CA SER A 142 6.21 1.33 7.22
C SER A 142 5.34 0.52 6.26
N TRP A 143 4.46 1.21 5.51
CA TRP A 143 3.65 0.62 4.47
C TRP A 143 4.19 0.97 3.09
N LYS A 144 4.29 -0.04 2.21
CA LYS A 144 4.67 0.15 0.81
C LYS A 144 3.56 -0.33 -0.11
N ASN A 145 3.27 0.44 -1.14
CA ASN A 145 2.34 0.05 -2.19
C ASN A 145 2.98 -1.01 -3.08
N ILE A 146 2.26 -2.10 -3.32
CA ILE A 146 2.70 -3.22 -4.18
C ILE A 146 1.87 -3.33 -5.45
N VAL A 147 0.60 -2.86 -5.44
CA VAL A 147 -0.25 -2.82 -6.62
C VAL A 147 -1.10 -1.56 -6.58
N ASP A 148 -1.17 -0.87 -7.70
CA ASP A 148 -2.00 0.29 -7.92
C ASP A 148 -2.84 0.10 -9.19
N VAL A 149 -4.14 0.06 -9.05
CA VAL A 149 -5.08 -0.11 -10.16
C VAL A 149 -5.95 1.12 -10.29
N MET A 150 -5.92 1.78 -11.43
CA MET A 150 -6.78 2.92 -11.74
C MET A 150 -7.78 2.59 -12.86
N SER A 151 -9.04 2.85 -12.59
CA SER A 151 -10.14 2.71 -13.56
C SER A 151 -10.88 4.03 -13.72
N PRO A 152 -11.02 4.59 -14.95
CA PRO A 152 -11.75 5.82 -15.15
C PRO A 152 -13.22 5.65 -14.74
N THR A 153 -13.78 6.65 -14.09
CA THR A 153 -15.22 6.72 -13.88
C THR A 153 -15.86 7.31 -15.13
N THR A 154 -16.73 6.55 -15.78
CA THR A 154 -17.58 7.08 -16.85
C THR A 154 -18.42 8.21 -16.28
N LEU A 155 -18.24 9.43 -16.79
CA LEU A 155 -19.21 10.49 -16.56
C LEU A 155 -20.52 10.03 -17.20
N LYS A 156 -21.60 9.93 -16.40
CA LYS A 156 -22.97 9.79 -16.89
C LYS A 156 -23.44 11.15 -17.37
#